data_7e7995babf7208b8ea9b0bf47f4d1f50
#
_entry.id   7e7995babf7208b8ea9b0bf47f4d1f50
#
_cell.length_a   1.000
_cell.length_b   1.000
_cell.length_c   1.000
_cell.angle_alpha   90.00
_cell.angle_beta   90.00
_cell.angle_gamma   90.00
#
_symmetry.space_group_name_H-M   'P 1'
#
loop_
_entity.id
_entity.type
_entity.pdbx_description
1 polymer ?
#
loop_
_entity_poly.entity_id
_entity_poly.type
_entity_poly.pdbx_seq_one_letter_code
_entity_poly.pdbx_strand_id
1 'polypeptide(L)'
;MPDILSQGGDRESGPWPRRIAVAVALALVAAAIVYYLPRSRHGTAQPAQPTATAAPGPVQQGFSGDQGVAAEPDGITGQTSPWPGGLRLPAAGQRPMWFYPATGRTAPIGGLPRQPSGYQFTRAAGGWAMQASSDARTACASCAGPPRTVYFLADSGQSVTRLGLANAVAPGAAGTLWLTRYPTGADPRTAAGVAREVSSAGRPAGSQITLPAGYLIERGTSRGLLLAPVAPEAGTIADRLWDPAAPQPGRTFTGVIAASATQIAWVPPCSTRCRVQVLNLATGRPQTVGMPAASSVANAAFSADGGLLAVELSFSNNSADGAQPVELELVSMATGRLTAVPQTWVSSSALVGFGWAAGGDSLVAELAFTTKVQLASWRPGASRLAIAVLRPGHSPDSLVIGQ
;
A
#
# COMPACT_ATOMS: atom_id res chain seq x y z
N MET A 1 1.13 41.65 -58.13
CA MET A 1 0.89 42.88 -57.38
C MET A 1 0.90 42.46 -55.91
N PRO A 2 1.61 43.20 -55.06
CA PRO A 2 2.97 42.75 -54.73
C PRO A 2 3.03 41.98 -53.40
N ASP A 3 4.10 41.18 -53.30
CA ASP A 3 4.64 40.56 -52.11
C ASP A 3 4.88 41.54 -50.97
N ILE A 4 4.59 41.10 -49.73
CA ILE A 4 5.21 41.66 -48.53
C ILE A 4 5.86 40.53 -47.74
N LEU A 5 7.15 40.64 -47.75
CA LEU A 5 8.17 39.81 -47.15
C LEU A 5 7.98 39.53 -45.64
N SER A 6 8.19 38.31 -45.28
CA SER A 6 8.60 37.80 -43.98
C SER A 6 9.83 38.53 -43.46
N GLN A 7 9.77 39.06 -42.25
CA GLN A 7 10.95 39.27 -41.41
C GLN A 7 10.88 38.31 -40.23
N GLY A 8 11.72 37.27 -40.31
CA GLY A 8 12.08 36.44 -39.21
C GLY A 8 12.91 37.24 -38.21
N GLY A 9 12.48 37.27 -36.98
CA GLY A 9 13.26 37.74 -35.85
C GLY A 9 13.67 36.55 -35.00
N ASP A 10 14.89 36.09 -35.17
CA ASP A 10 15.56 35.17 -34.27
C ASP A 10 15.67 35.81 -32.88
N ARG A 11 14.86 35.35 -31.94
CA ARG A 11 15.07 35.64 -30.52
C ARG A 11 16.02 34.64 -29.97
N GLU A 12 17.28 35.00 -29.81
CA GLU A 12 18.27 34.32 -29.00
C GLU A 12 17.73 34.06 -27.60
N SER A 13 17.51 32.82 -27.28
CA SER A 13 17.18 32.36 -25.93
C SER A 13 18.44 32.37 -25.08
N GLY A 14 18.65 33.44 -24.33
CA GLY A 14 19.75 33.59 -23.39
C GLY A 14 19.74 32.54 -22.27
N PRO A 15 20.90 32.26 -21.63
CA PRO A 15 21.10 31.17 -20.67
C PRO A 15 20.44 31.41 -19.27
N TRP A 16 19.58 32.38 -19.13
CA TRP A 16 18.98 32.79 -17.84
C TRP A 16 17.95 31.83 -17.24
N PRO A 17 17.08 31.13 -17.97
CA PRO A 17 16.06 30.31 -17.34
C PRO A 17 16.63 29.05 -16.61
N ARG A 18 17.79 28.53 -17.05
CA ARG A 18 18.39 27.34 -16.38
C ARG A 18 19.01 27.68 -15.02
N ARG A 19 19.56 28.88 -14.83
CA ARG A 19 20.17 29.30 -13.56
C ARG A 19 19.11 29.55 -12.48
N ILE A 20 17.96 30.08 -12.86
CA ILE A 20 16.82 30.29 -11.95
C ILE A 20 16.23 28.95 -11.49
N ALA A 21 16.06 27.98 -12.39
CA ALA A 21 15.55 26.66 -12.05
C ALA A 21 16.46 25.90 -11.06
N VAL A 22 17.77 25.99 -11.24
CA VAL A 22 18.74 25.37 -10.30
C VAL A 22 18.74 26.06 -8.94
N ALA A 23 18.62 27.39 -8.90
CA ALA A 23 18.56 28.14 -7.63
C ALA A 23 17.29 27.83 -6.83
N VAL A 24 16.13 27.68 -7.49
CA VAL A 24 14.87 27.30 -6.85
C VAL A 24 14.93 25.86 -6.35
N ALA A 25 15.50 24.92 -7.11
CA ALA A 25 15.66 23.53 -6.65
C ALA A 25 16.59 23.43 -5.42
N LEU A 26 17.71 24.18 -5.40
CA LEU A 26 18.60 24.22 -4.24
C LEU A 26 17.96 24.88 -3.01
N ALA A 27 17.15 25.91 -3.19
CA ALA A 27 16.41 26.54 -2.11
C ALA A 27 15.35 25.60 -1.49
N LEU A 28 14.67 24.80 -2.31
CA LEU A 28 13.70 23.81 -1.83
C LEU A 28 14.37 22.65 -1.07
N VAL A 29 15.54 22.20 -1.51
CA VAL A 29 16.32 21.18 -0.79
C VAL A 29 16.84 21.73 0.54
N ALA A 30 17.34 22.96 0.58
CA ALA A 30 17.77 23.61 1.83
C ALA A 30 16.61 23.83 2.80
N ALA A 31 15.43 24.21 2.32
CA ALA A 31 14.22 24.35 3.14
C ALA A 31 13.76 23.00 3.71
N ALA A 32 13.83 21.92 2.94
CA ALA A 32 13.53 20.57 3.41
C ALA A 32 14.49 20.12 4.51
N ILE A 33 15.80 20.35 4.34
CA ILE A 33 16.82 19.99 5.35
C ILE A 33 16.59 20.76 6.66
N VAL A 34 16.27 22.06 6.61
CA VAL A 34 16.00 22.88 7.82
C VAL A 34 14.67 22.45 8.48
N TYR A 35 13.70 21.96 7.73
CA TYR A 35 12.41 21.52 8.27
C TYR A 35 12.49 20.15 8.95
N TYR A 36 13.39 19.26 8.50
CA TYR A 36 13.57 17.92 9.06
C TYR A 36 14.64 17.81 10.16
N LEU A 37 15.36 18.88 10.49
CA LEU A 37 16.26 18.86 11.64
C LEU A 37 15.45 18.92 12.95
N PRO A 38 15.62 17.96 13.88
CA PRO A 38 14.89 17.96 15.14
C PRO A 38 15.29 19.17 15.98
N ARG A 39 14.35 20.05 16.26
CA ARG A 39 14.51 21.14 17.23
C ARG A 39 14.54 20.53 18.62
N SER A 40 15.73 20.37 19.19
CA SER A 40 15.93 20.04 20.60
C SER A 40 15.40 21.21 21.47
N ARG A 41 14.21 21.06 22.03
CA ARG A 41 13.70 21.91 23.10
C ARG A 41 14.11 21.31 24.43
N HIS A 42 14.88 22.04 25.22
CA HIS A 42 15.08 21.74 26.63
C HIS A 42 13.75 21.82 27.37
N GLY A 43 13.23 20.67 27.79
CA GLY A 43 12.04 20.57 28.61
C GLY A 43 12.40 20.46 30.07
N THR A 44 11.85 21.37 30.88
CA THR A 44 11.89 21.39 32.33
C THR A 44 11.28 20.10 32.93
N ALA A 45 11.94 19.54 33.93
CA ALA A 45 11.55 18.35 34.64
C ALA A 45 10.18 18.53 35.36
N GLN A 46 9.26 17.62 35.10
CA GLN A 46 7.96 17.49 35.80
C GLN A 46 8.08 16.41 36.90
N PRO A 47 7.51 16.60 38.08
CA PRO A 47 7.69 15.69 39.20
C PRO A 47 6.98 14.35 38.97
N ALA A 48 7.61 13.28 39.48
CA ALA A 48 7.20 11.89 39.32
C ALA A 48 5.84 11.59 39.96
N GLN A 49 4.93 10.99 39.17
CA GLN A 49 3.71 10.34 39.67
C GLN A 49 4.02 8.90 40.13
N PRO A 50 3.33 8.39 41.16
CA PRO A 50 3.59 7.07 41.71
C PRO A 50 3.25 5.95 40.73
N THR A 51 4.18 5.03 40.57
CA THR A 51 4.16 3.86 39.71
C THR A 51 3.13 2.85 40.21
N ALA A 52 2.07 2.61 39.45
CA ALA A 52 1.25 1.40 39.63
C ALA A 52 2.07 0.20 39.13
N THR A 53 2.25 -0.80 40.02
CA THR A 53 2.96 -2.03 39.71
C THR A 53 2.22 -2.78 38.61
N ALA A 54 2.78 -2.79 37.41
CA ALA A 54 2.28 -3.58 36.29
C ALA A 54 2.56 -5.06 36.55
N ALA A 55 1.56 -5.92 36.34
CA ALA A 55 1.71 -7.35 36.29
C ALA A 55 2.79 -7.75 35.26
N PRO A 56 3.57 -8.82 35.48
CA PRO A 56 4.62 -9.25 34.58
C PRO A 56 3.99 -9.62 33.23
N GLY A 57 4.28 -8.81 32.21
CA GLY A 57 3.92 -9.09 30.82
C GLY A 57 4.64 -10.35 30.32
N PRO A 58 4.10 -11.04 29.30
CA PRO A 58 4.74 -12.21 28.75
C PRO A 58 6.16 -11.87 28.29
N VAL A 59 7.08 -12.79 28.61
CA VAL A 59 8.49 -12.70 28.26
C VAL A 59 8.60 -12.49 26.74
N GLN A 60 8.96 -11.30 26.33
CA GLN A 60 9.44 -11.04 24.96
C GLN A 60 10.70 -11.89 24.82
N GLN A 61 10.69 -12.85 23.90
CA GLN A 61 11.94 -13.47 23.46
C GLN A 61 12.81 -12.35 22.93
N GLY A 62 13.93 -12.14 23.60
CA GLY A 62 14.76 -10.98 23.43
C GLY A 62 15.19 -10.80 21.98
N PHE A 63 14.84 -9.67 21.45
CA PHE A 63 15.46 -9.10 20.29
C PHE A 63 16.94 -8.89 20.66
N SER A 64 17.83 -9.75 20.17
CA SER A 64 19.26 -9.52 20.31
C SER A 64 19.67 -8.48 19.28
N GLY A 65 19.71 -7.20 19.69
CA GLY A 65 20.12 -6.07 18.89
C GLY A 65 21.57 -6.09 18.37
N ASP A 66 22.21 -7.25 18.43
CA ASP A 66 23.60 -7.49 18.02
C ASP A 66 23.73 -8.35 16.76
N GLN A 67 22.64 -8.76 16.14
CA GLN A 67 22.76 -9.37 14.83
C GLN A 67 22.99 -8.25 13.83
N GLY A 68 24.28 -8.00 13.55
CA GLY A 68 24.69 -7.16 12.44
C GLY A 68 23.88 -7.57 11.20
N VAL A 69 23.29 -6.58 10.52
CA VAL A 69 22.56 -6.80 9.28
C VAL A 69 23.53 -7.43 8.28
N ALA A 70 23.62 -8.74 8.29
CA ALA A 70 24.00 -9.44 7.09
C ALA A 70 22.79 -9.32 6.17
N ALA A 71 22.69 -8.19 5.47
CA ALA A 71 21.97 -8.16 4.22
C ALA A 71 22.65 -9.27 3.40
N GLU A 72 22.06 -10.46 3.39
CA GLU A 72 22.57 -11.54 2.56
C GLU A 72 22.38 -11.04 1.12
N PRO A 73 23.44 -10.63 0.42
CA PRO A 73 23.32 -10.13 -0.94
C PRO A 73 22.71 -11.18 -1.87
N ASP A 74 22.70 -12.43 -1.43
CA ASP A 74 22.31 -13.60 -2.21
C ASP A 74 20.91 -14.16 -1.86
N GLY A 75 20.15 -13.50 -0.98
CA GLY A 75 18.80 -13.91 -0.63
C GLY A 75 18.69 -14.85 0.54
N ILE A 76 17.46 -15.27 0.87
CA ILE A 76 17.21 -16.21 1.95
C ILE A 76 17.82 -17.56 1.58
N THR A 77 18.80 -17.99 2.39
CA THR A 77 19.46 -19.27 2.30
C THR A 77 19.13 -20.05 3.58
N GLY A 78 18.54 -21.15 3.53
CA GLY A 78 18.20 -21.93 4.72
C GLY A 78 17.23 -23.05 4.40
N GLN A 79 16.83 -23.79 5.44
CA GLN A 79 15.84 -24.82 5.27
C GLN A 79 14.47 -24.17 4.96
N THR A 80 13.95 -24.45 3.77
CA THR A 80 12.67 -23.94 3.31
C THR A 80 11.61 -25.05 3.32
N SER A 81 10.36 -24.64 3.43
CA SER A 81 9.21 -25.53 3.24
C SER A 81 8.84 -25.61 1.76
N PRO A 82 8.14 -26.67 1.31
CA PRO A 82 7.57 -26.68 -0.02
C PRO A 82 6.58 -25.53 -0.21
N TRP A 83 6.58 -24.94 -1.41
CA TRP A 83 5.60 -23.91 -1.75
C TRP A 83 4.17 -24.47 -1.69
N PRO A 84 3.19 -23.73 -1.12
CA PRO A 84 1.80 -24.18 -1.05
C PRO A 84 1.26 -24.54 -2.43
N GLY A 85 0.76 -25.76 -2.58
CA GLY A 85 0.15 -26.20 -3.82
C GLY A 85 -1.09 -25.36 -4.17
N GLY A 86 -1.22 -24.99 -5.44
CA GLY A 86 -2.36 -24.20 -5.93
C GLY A 86 -2.26 -22.69 -5.70
N LEU A 87 -1.33 -22.20 -4.90
CA LEU A 87 -1.10 -20.77 -4.76
C LEU A 87 -0.54 -20.19 -6.05
N ARG A 88 -1.22 -19.19 -6.59
CA ARG A 88 -0.83 -18.44 -7.77
C ARG A 88 -0.99 -16.94 -7.54
N LEU A 89 -0.21 -16.15 -8.25
CA LEU A 89 -0.21 -14.69 -8.17
C LEU A 89 -0.44 -14.10 -9.56
N PRO A 90 -1.18 -13.01 -9.69
CA PRO A 90 -1.23 -12.32 -10.96
C PRO A 90 0.10 -11.61 -11.21
N ALA A 91 0.56 -11.68 -12.45
CA ALA A 91 1.68 -10.89 -12.95
C ALA A 91 1.13 -9.79 -13.85
N ALA A 92 1.50 -8.54 -13.55
CA ALA A 92 1.12 -7.38 -14.33
C ALA A 92 1.86 -7.34 -15.67
N GLY A 93 1.38 -6.52 -16.59
CA GLY A 93 1.97 -6.33 -17.90
C GLY A 93 0.93 -5.97 -18.95
N GLN A 94 1.36 -5.84 -20.20
CA GLN A 94 0.45 -5.58 -21.35
C GLN A 94 -0.58 -6.69 -21.54
N ARG A 95 -0.20 -7.92 -21.18
CA ARG A 95 -1.07 -9.10 -21.08
C ARG A 95 -0.83 -9.74 -19.74
N PRO A 96 -1.68 -9.51 -18.76
CA PRO A 96 -1.54 -10.11 -17.44
C PRO A 96 -1.58 -11.63 -17.50
N MET A 97 -0.84 -12.25 -16.62
CA MET A 97 -0.68 -13.70 -16.55
C MET A 97 -0.84 -14.18 -15.11
N TRP A 98 -1.24 -15.42 -14.95
CA TRP A 98 -1.05 -16.14 -13.71
C TRP A 98 0.38 -16.64 -13.62
N PHE A 99 1.01 -16.43 -12.49
CA PHE A 99 2.30 -17.02 -12.12
C PHE A 99 2.08 -18.10 -11.05
N TYR A 100 2.67 -19.27 -11.26
CA TYR A 100 2.63 -20.42 -10.35
C TYR A 100 4.00 -20.61 -9.69
N PRO A 101 4.22 -20.09 -8.47
CA PRO A 101 5.55 -20.12 -7.86
C PRO A 101 6.10 -21.52 -7.64
N ALA A 102 5.25 -22.50 -7.32
CA ALA A 102 5.67 -23.90 -7.13
C ALA A 102 6.38 -24.51 -8.35
N THR A 103 6.07 -24.04 -9.55
CA THR A 103 6.58 -24.61 -10.80
C THR A 103 7.35 -23.60 -11.66
N GLY A 104 7.28 -22.33 -11.32
CA GLY A 104 7.80 -21.22 -12.12
C GLY A 104 7.07 -21.03 -13.46
N ARG A 105 5.90 -21.63 -13.65
CA ARG A 105 5.10 -21.55 -14.88
C ARG A 105 4.23 -20.31 -14.88
N THR A 106 3.90 -19.85 -16.08
CA THR A 106 2.92 -18.80 -16.31
C THR A 106 1.78 -19.31 -17.18
N ALA A 107 0.59 -18.74 -17.01
CA ALA A 107 -0.57 -19.00 -17.86
C ALA A 107 -1.31 -17.68 -18.14
N PRO A 108 -1.81 -17.45 -19.36
CA PRO A 108 -2.53 -16.23 -19.68
C PRO A 108 -3.83 -16.12 -18.89
N ILE A 109 -4.18 -14.90 -18.50
CA ILE A 109 -5.50 -14.57 -17.97
C ILE A 109 -6.43 -14.31 -19.16
N GLY A 110 -7.48 -15.11 -19.28
CA GLY A 110 -8.42 -15.03 -20.41
C GLY A 110 -9.35 -13.82 -20.32
N GLY A 111 -9.82 -13.36 -21.50
CA GLY A 111 -10.83 -12.29 -21.59
C GLY A 111 -10.31 -10.87 -21.45
N LEU A 112 -9.00 -10.67 -21.34
CA LEU A 112 -8.39 -9.33 -21.26
C LEU A 112 -7.89 -8.89 -22.64
N PRO A 113 -8.24 -7.66 -23.10
CA PRO A 113 -7.58 -7.04 -24.24
C PRO A 113 -6.13 -6.69 -23.91
N ARG A 114 -5.28 -6.63 -24.95
CA ARG A 114 -3.92 -6.13 -24.77
C ARG A 114 -3.95 -4.64 -24.45
N GLN A 115 -3.25 -4.22 -23.40
CA GLN A 115 -3.10 -2.82 -23.01
C GLN A 115 -1.63 -2.42 -23.07
N PRO A 116 -1.25 -1.42 -23.87
CA PRO A 116 0.14 -0.98 -23.98
C PRO A 116 0.77 -0.62 -22.64
N SER A 117 0.04 0.09 -21.79
CA SER A 117 0.47 0.52 -20.44
C SER A 117 0.16 -0.50 -19.34
N GLY A 118 -0.35 -1.68 -19.70
CA GLY A 118 -0.68 -2.73 -18.74
C GLY A 118 -1.95 -2.47 -17.93
N TYR A 119 -2.01 -3.08 -16.76
CA TYR A 119 -3.14 -3.04 -15.84
C TYR A 119 -2.69 -2.71 -14.43
N GLN A 120 -3.50 -1.92 -13.72
CA GLN A 120 -3.41 -1.73 -12.28
C GLN A 120 -4.29 -2.76 -11.59
N PHE A 121 -3.82 -3.29 -10.47
CA PHE A 121 -4.52 -4.30 -9.70
C PHE A 121 -4.90 -3.74 -8.33
N THR A 122 -6.08 -4.10 -7.86
CA THR A 122 -6.56 -3.80 -6.52
C THR A 122 -7.07 -5.09 -5.90
N ARG A 123 -6.55 -5.47 -4.75
CA ARG A 123 -7.01 -6.67 -4.04
C ARG A 123 -8.42 -6.45 -3.51
N ALA A 124 -9.29 -7.44 -3.72
CA ALA A 124 -10.64 -7.48 -3.20
C ALA A 124 -10.94 -8.88 -2.64
N ALA A 125 -12.02 -9.01 -1.88
CA ALA A 125 -12.42 -10.32 -1.38
C ALA A 125 -12.73 -11.27 -2.54
N GLY A 126 -12.06 -12.41 -2.55
CA GLY A 126 -12.21 -13.47 -3.54
C GLY A 126 -11.57 -13.21 -4.90
N GLY A 127 -10.76 -12.13 -5.06
CA GLY A 127 -10.11 -11.86 -6.33
C GLY A 127 -9.43 -10.50 -6.45
N TRP A 128 -9.28 -10.06 -7.69
CA TRP A 128 -8.57 -8.84 -8.06
C TRP A 128 -9.44 -7.98 -8.97
N ALA A 129 -9.59 -6.73 -8.65
CA ALA A 129 -10.05 -5.75 -9.63
C ALA A 129 -8.85 -5.31 -10.47
N MET A 130 -9.04 -5.28 -11.78
CA MET A 130 -8.03 -4.93 -12.77
C MET A 130 -8.52 -3.74 -13.58
N GLN A 131 -7.81 -2.64 -13.53
CA GLN A 131 -8.12 -1.45 -14.31
C GLN A 131 -7.09 -1.27 -15.41
N ALA A 132 -7.52 -1.08 -16.64
CA ALA A 132 -6.61 -0.76 -17.74
C ALA A 132 -5.83 0.52 -17.44
N SER A 133 -4.50 0.48 -17.53
CA SER A 133 -3.65 1.67 -17.41
C SER A 133 -3.78 2.54 -18.66
N SER A 134 -3.45 3.81 -18.58
CA SER A 134 -3.54 4.74 -19.71
C SER A 134 -2.25 5.52 -19.86
N ASP A 135 -1.77 5.59 -21.09
CA ASP A 135 -0.72 6.52 -21.49
C ASP A 135 -1.28 7.90 -21.86
N ALA A 136 -2.61 8.06 -21.82
CA ALA A 136 -3.24 9.32 -22.16
C ALA A 136 -2.77 10.42 -21.21
N ARG A 137 -1.91 11.30 -21.72
CA ARG A 137 -1.55 12.55 -21.03
C ARG A 137 -2.81 13.38 -20.97
N THR A 138 -3.25 13.68 -19.77
CA THR A 138 -4.31 14.67 -19.56
C THR A 138 -3.75 16.08 -19.75
N ALA A 139 -4.60 17.02 -20.09
CA ALA A 139 -4.22 18.43 -20.29
C ALA A 139 -3.55 19.04 -19.04
N CYS A 140 -3.79 18.45 -17.87
CA CYS A 140 -3.07 18.75 -16.64
C CYS A 140 -2.67 17.44 -15.94
N ALA A 141 -1.53 17.45 -15.21
CA ALA A 141 -0.99 16.27 -14.54
C ALA A 141 -1.91 15.71 -13.44
N SER A 142 -2.76 16.56 -12.84
CA SER A 142 -3.70 16.20 -11.78
C SER A 142 -5.12 15.94 -12.26
N CYS A 143 -5.42 16.18 -13.56
CA CYS A 143 -6.78 16.02 -14.09
C CYS A 143 -7.17 14.55 -14.25
N ALA A 144 -8.44 14.25 -13.96
CA ALA A 144 -9.02 12.95 -14.26
C ALA A 144 -9.05 12.71 -15.78
N GLY A 145 -8.39 11.64 -16.20
CA GLY A 145 -8.51 11.14 -17.56
C GLY A 145 -9.88 10.53 -17.82
N PRO A 146 -10.14 10.05 -19.05
CA PRO A 146 -11.37 9.31 -19.34
C PRO A 146 -11.45 8.05 -18.44
N PRO A 147 -12.67 7.68 -17.99
CA PRO A 147 -12.85 6.48 -17.19
C PRO A 147 -12.49 5.23 -18.01
N ARG A 148 -11.85 4.27 -17.36
CA ARG A 148 -11.25 3.07 -17.98
C ARG A 148 -12.05 1.84 -17.64
N THR A 149 -11.94 0.81 -18.49
CA THR A 149 -12.60 -0.46 -18.23
C THR A 149 -11.97 -1.15 -17.03
N VAL A 150 -12.84 -1.59 -16.14
CA VAL A 150 -12.51 -2.40 -14.97
C VAL A 150 -13.00 -3.80 -15.16
N TYR A 151 -12.16 -4.76 -14.81
CA TYR A 151 -12.44 -6.19 -14.83
C TYR A 151 -12.27 -6.78 -13.43
N PHE A 152 -12.94 -7.88 -13.16
CA PHE A 152 -12.72 -8.69 -11.96
C PHE A 152 -12.15 -10.07 -12.35
N LEU A 153 -11.08 -10.47 -11.68
CA LEU A 153 -10.42 -11.75 -11.79
C LEU A 153 -10.59 -12.51 -10.47
N ALA A 154 -11.41 -13.55 -10.46
CA ALA A 154 -11.56 -14.38 -9.26
C ALA A 154 -10.27 -15.15 -8.96
N ASP A 155 -9.97 -15.40 -7.68
CA ASP A 155 -8.78 -16.14 -7.24
C ASP A 155 -8.70 -17.54 -7.88
N SER A 156 -9.83 -18.20 -8.07
CA SER A 156 -9.94 -19.50 -8.77
C SER A 156 -10.16 -19.37 -10.29
N GLY A 157 -10.40 -18.12 -10.78
CA GLY A 157 -10.78 -17.90 -12.17
C GLY A 157 -9.61 -17.99 -13.15
N GLN A 158 -9.90 -18.29 -14.39
CA GLN A 158 -8.97 -18.24 -15.52
C GLN A 158 -9.30 -17.11 -16.50
N SER A 159 -10.47 -16.50 -16.35
CA SER A 159 -10.96 -15.41 -17.16
C SER A 159 -11.56 -14.31 -16.29
N VAL A 160 -11.69 -13.12 -16.87
CA VAL A 160 -12.21 -11.96 -16.18
C VAL A 160 -13.67 -11.68 -16.47
N THR A 161 -14.34 -11.04 -15.52
CA THR A 161 -15.66 -10.44 -15.68
C THR A 161 -15.53 -8.93 -15.84
N ARG A 162 -16.15 -8.34 -16.85
CA ARG A 162 -16.18 -6.89 -17.02
C ARG A 162 -17.13 -6.25 -16.02
N LEU A 163 -16.63 -5.28 -15.22
CA LEU A 163 -17.42 -4.59 -14.20
C LEU A 163 -18.01 -3.25 -14.70
N GLY A 164 -17.31 -2.59 -15.62
CA GLY A 164 -17.72 -1.28 -16.18
C GLY A 164 -16.55 -0.33 -16.36
N LEU A 165 -16.85 0.98 -16.28
CA LEU A 165 -15.85 2.04 -16.44
C LEU A 165 -15.67 2.76 -15.11
N ALA A 166 -14.42 3.14 -14.77
CA ALA A 166 -14.09 3.95 -13.59
C ALA A 166 -12.77 4.73 -13.80
N ASN A 167 -12.57 5.77 -12.99
CA ASN A 167 -11.28 6.44 -12.82
C ASN A 167 -10.49 5.82 -11.67
N ALA A 168 -11.18 5.34 -10.64
CA ALA A 168 -10.58 4.64 -9.50
C ALA A 168 -11.46 3.46 -9.05
N VAL A 169 -10.81 2.46 -8.47
CA VAL A 169 -11.45 1.24 -7.95
C VAL A 169 -10.99 1.02 -6.53
N ALA A 170 -11.93 0.67 -5.65
CA ALA A 170 -11.64 0.32 -4.27
C ALA A 170 -12.43 -0.94 -3.85
N PRO A 171 -11.89 -1.76 -2.93
CA PRO A 171 -12.62 -2.90 -2.40
C PRO A 171 -13.79 -2.44 -1.52
N GLY A 172 -14.92 -3.13 -1.62
CA GLY A 172 -16.10 -2.93 -0.79
C GLY A 172 -16.10 -3.84 0.45
N ALA A 173 -17.10 -3.65 1.31
CA ALA A 173 -17.18 -4.35 2.61
C ALA A 173 -17.50 -5.85 2.48
N ALA A 174 -18.39 -6.23 1.57
CA ALA A 174 -18.97 -7.58 1.47
C ALA A 174 -18.51 -8.31 0.19
N GLY A 175 -17.25 -8.15 -0.20
CA GLY A 175 -16.74 -8.71 -1.46
C GLY A 175 -17.22 -7.96 -2.70
N THR A 176 -17.76 -6.77 -2.51
CA THR A 176 -18.12 -5.83 -3.56
C THR A 176 -16.94 -4.96 -3.95
N LEU A 177 -17.14 -4.07 -4.90
CA LEU A 177 -16.16 -3.12 -5.41
C LEU A 177 -16.83 -1.77 -5.61
N TRP A 178 -16.13 -0.70 -5.26
CA TRP A 178 -16.52 0.66 -5.56
C TRP A 178 -15.84 1.13 -6.83
N LEU A 179 -16.64 1.58 -7.80
CA LEU A 179 -16.20 2.16 -9.06
C LEU A 179 -16.47 3.67 -9.02
N THR A 180 -15.41 4.47 -8.91
CA THR A 180 -15.50 5.93 -8.86
C THR A 180 -15.24 6.55 -10.22
N ARG A 181 -16.05 7.54 -10.62
CA ARG A 181 -15.89 8.35 -11.82
C ARG A 181 -15.79 9.83 -11.46
N TYR A 182 -14.93 10.52 -12.14
CA TYR A 182 -14.84 11.97 -12.13
C TYR A 182 -15.22 12.51 -13.53
N PRO A 183 -15.72 13.74 -13.64
CA PRO A 183 -15.86 14.39 -14.95
C PRO A 183 -14.49 14.45 -15.66
N THR A 184 -14.46 14.12 -16.93
CA THR A 184 -13.20 14.15 -17.72
C THR A 184 -12.63 15.56 -17.74
N GLY A 185 -11.34 15.69 -17.44
CA GLY A 185 -10.65 16.96 -17.33
C GLY A 185 -10.84 17.70 -16.01
N ALA A 186 -11.70 17.22 -15.12
CA ALA A 186 -11.83 17.79 -13.78
C ALA A 186 -10.64 17.39 -12.89
N ASP A 187 -10.26 18.26 -11.97
CA ASP A 187 -9.29 17.94 -10.92
C ASP A 187 -9.99 17.24 -9.74
N PRO A 188 -9.67 15.96 -9.44
CA PRO A 188 -10.28 15.24 -8.35
C PRO A 188 -10.07 15.87 -6.95
N ARG A 189 -9.09 16.79 -6.80
CA ARG A 189 -8.88 17.56 -5.57
C ARG A 189 -10.01 18.55 -5.28
N THR A 190 -10.67 19.03 -6.32
CA THR A 190 -11.71 20.05 -6.22
C THR A 190 -13.06 19.58 -6.76
N ALA A 191 -13.10 18.54 -7.56
CA ALA A 191 -14.32 17.99 -8.14
C ALA A 191 -14.87 16.83 -7.29
N ALA A 192 -16.18 16.80 -7.15
CA ALA A 192 -16.88 15.66 -6.56
C ALA A 192 -16.86 14.47 -7.54
N GLY A 193 -16.53 13.30 -7.02
CA GLY A 193 -16.62 12.04 -7.74
C GLY A 193 -18.00 11.40 -7.58
N VAL A 194 -18.39 10.58 -8.54
CA VAL A 194 -19.58 9.73 -8.44
C VAL A 194 -19.13 8.29 -8.31
N ALA A 195 -19.51 7.61 -7.23
CA ALA A 195 -19.15 6.24 -6.96
C ALA A 195 -20.37 5.33 -6.96
N ARG A 196 -20.22 4.12 -7.46
CA ARG A 196 -21.23 3.06 -7.42
C ARG A 196 -20.61 1.77 -6.90
N GLU A 197 -21.37 1.06 -6.11
CA GLU A 197 -21.00 -0.26 -5.63
C GLU A 197 -21.47 -1.32 -6.62
N VAL A 198 -20.59 -2.29 -6.91
CA VAL A 198 -20.88 -3.42 -7.81
C VAL A 198 -20.39 -4.73 -7.18
N SER A 199 -21.07 -5.82 -7.50
CA SER A 199 -20.59 -7.16 -7.17
C SER A 199 -19.42 -7.56 -8.08
N SER A 200 -18.74 -8.64 -7.76
CA SER A 200 -17.73 -9.30 -8.61
C SER A 200 -18.28 -9.74 -9.99
N ALA A 201 -19.58 -9.90 -10.12
CA ALA A 201 -20.27 -10.17 -11.38
C ALA A 201 -20.64 -8.90 -12.18
N GLY A 202 -20.26 -7.71 -11.70
CA GLY A 202 -20.55 -6.43 -12.34
C GLY A 202 -21.99 -5.90 -12.16
N ARG A 203 -22.79 -6.56 -11.32
CA ARG A 203 -24.16 -6.13 -11.03
C ARG A 203 -24.14 -5.03 -9.97
N PRO A 204 -25.02 -4.01 -10.04
CA PRO A 204 -25.17 -3.02 -8.98
C PRO A 204 -25.41 -3.73 -7.64
N ALA A 205 -24.69 -3.32 -6.59
CA ALA A 205 -24.80 -3.87 -5.24
C ALA A 205 -25.35 -2.84 -4.23
N GLY A 206 -25.43 -1.58 -4.64
CA GLY A 206 -25.95 -0.48 -3.80
C GLY A 206 -26.32 0.73 -4.63
N SER A 207 -26.72 1.79 -3.94
CA SER A 207 -27.04 3.08 -4.56
C SER A 207 -25.77 3.79 -5.03
N GLN A 208 -25.92 4.62 -6.04
CA GLN A 208 -24.89 5.55 -6.45
C GLN A 208 -24.79 6.69 -5.42
N ILE A 209 -23.55 7.08 -5.10
CA ILE A 209 -23.27 8.15 -4.14
C ILE A 209 -22.37 9.22 -4.78
N THR A 210 -22.43 10.42 -4.25
CA THR A 210 -21.51 11.52 -4.60
C THR A 210 -20.47 11.65 -3.50
N LEU A 211 -19.20 11.52 -3.87
CA LEU A 211 -18.08 11.66 -2.95
C LEU A 211 -17.81 13.13 -2.63
N PRO A 212 -17.37 13.46 -1.44
CA PRO A 212 -16.83 14.78 -1.15
C PRO A 212 -15.66 15.10 -2.08
N ALA A 213 -15.56 16.35 -2.53
CA ALA A 213 -14.42 16.81 -3.33
C ALA A 213 -13.09 16.61 -2.56
N GLY A 214 -12.05 16.23 -3.28
CA GLY A 214 -10.73 16.00 -2.70
C GLY A 214 -10.53 14.63 -2.05
N TYR A 215 -11.50 13.71 -2.16
CA TYR A 215 -11.39 12.38 -1.57
C TYR A 215 -11.55 11.26 -2.60
N LEU A 216 -10.83 10.16 -2.35
CA LEU A 216 -10.99 8.86 -3.01
C LEU A 216 -11.53 7.85 -2.00
N ILE A 217 -12.26 6.86 -2.47
CA ILE A 217 -12.54 5.67 -1.64
C ILE A 217 -11.26 4.84 -1.60
N GLU A 218 -10.77 4.60 -0.39
CA GLU A 218 -9.72 3.63 -0.13
C GLU A 218 -10.31 2.24 0.07
N ARG A 219 -11.41 2.18 0.85
CA ARG A 219 -12.10 0.92 1.16
C ARG A 219 -13.54 1.14 1.61
N GLY A 220 -14.43 0.25 1.20
CA GLY A 220 -15.73 0.07 1.83
C GLY A 220 -15.61 -0.73 3.13
N THR A 221 -16.29 -0.27 4.17
CA THR A 221 -16.31 -0.90 5.49
C THR A 221 -17.74 -1.16 5.97
N SER A 222 -17.88 -1.94 7.03
CA SER A 222 -19.18 -2.21 7.64
C SER A 222 -19.87 -0.97 8.27
N ARG A 223 -19.15 0.16 8.35
CA ARG A 223 -19.64 1.42 8.94
C ARG A 223 -19.57 2.61 7.96
N GLY A 224 -19.48 2.35 6.66
CA GLY A 224 -19.36 3.36 5.63
C GLY A 224 -18.07 3.22 4.82
N LEU A 225 -17.55 4.31 4.32
CA LEU A 225 -16.40 4.35 3.44
C LEU A 225 -15.18 4.95 4.15
N LEU A 226 -14.04 4.28 4.08
CA LEU A 226 -12.76 4.90 4.37
C LEU A 226 -12.35 5.70 3.15
N LEU A 227 -12.20 7.01 3.32
CA LEU A 227 -11.82 7.95 2.29
C LEU A 227 -10.40 8.44 2.55
N ALA A 228 -9.55 8.39 1.53
CA ALA A 228 -8.22 9.00 1.53
C ALA A 228 -8.23 10.33 0.75
N PRO A 229 -7.47 11.36 1.15
CA PRO A 229 -7.33 12.59 0.38
C PRO A 229 -6.59 12.35 -0.93
N VAL A 230 -7.06 12.93 -2.04
CA VAL A 230 -6.46 12.79 -3.39
C VAL A 230 -5.04 13.35 -3.44
N ALA A 231 -4.79 14.44 -2.75
CA ALA A 231 -3.48 15.04 -2.62
C ALA A 231 -3.34 15.54 -1.17
N PRO A 232 -2.56 14.88 -0.36
CA PRO A 232 -2.31 15.37 0.99
C PRO A 232 -1.53 16.69 0.86
N GLU A 233 -2.14 17.79 1.31
CA GLU A 233 -1.38 19.01 1.54
C GLU A 233 -0.34 18.75 2.62
N ALA A 234 0.85 19.34 2.47
CA ALA A 234 1.94 19.15 3.42
C ALA A 234 1.46 19.48 4.84
N GLY A 235 1.24 18.45 5.66
CA GLY A 235 0.95 18.58 7.08
C GLY A 235 -0.31 17.89 7.61
N THR A 236 -1.27 17.47 6.78
CA THR A 236 -2.51 16.85 7.29
C THR A 236 -3.02 15.76 6.36
N ILE A 237 -2.37 14.61 6.39
CA ILE A 237 -2.93 13.39 5.77
C ILE A 237 -3.88 12.80 6.80
N ALA A 238 -5.17 13.05 6.66
CA ALA A 238 -6.19 12.44 7.49
C ALA A 238 -7.20 11.70 6.62
N ASP A 239 -7.20 10.39 6.75
CA ASP A 239 -8.24 9.55 6.19
C ASP A 239 -9.52 9.75 6.99
N ARG A 240 -10.65 9.53 6.36
CA ARG A 240 -11.95 9.76 6.97
C ARG A 240 -12.85 8.54 6.81
N LEU A 241 -13.36 8.03 7.92
CA LEU A 241 -14.47 7.09 7.89
C LEU A 241 -15.77 7.89 7.73
N TRP A 242 -16.37 7.81 6.56
CA TRP A 242 -17.54 8.59 6.16
C TRP A 242 -18.73 7.68 5.87
N ASP A 243 -19.87 8.00 6.46
CA ASP A 243 -21.15 7.37 6.15
C ASP A 243 -21.93 8.28 5.20
N PRO A 244 -22.21 7.85 3.93
CA PRO A 244 -22.97 8.66 2.99
C PRO A 244 -24.38 9.03 3.45
N ALA A 245 -24.97 8.26 4.38
CA ALA A 245 -26.29 8.52 4.92
C ALA A 245 -26.28 9.47 6.13
N ALA A 246 -25.10 9.73 6.71
CA ALA A 246 -25.00 10.59 7.89
C ALA A 246 -24.69 12.04 7.52
N PRO A 247 -25.37 13.05 8.11
CA PRO A 247 -25.12 14.47 7.83
C PRO A 247 -23.80 14.98 8.43
N GLN A 248 -23.18 14.24 9.32
CA GLN A 248 -21.98 14.65 10.07
C GLN A 248 -20.69 14.16 9.36
N PRO A 249 -19.61 14.97 9.39
CA PRO A 249 -18.31 14.48 8.96
C PRO A 249 -17.90 13.28 9.83
N GLY A 250 -17.48 12.19 9.19
CA GLY A 250 -17.06 10.98 9.87
C GLY A 250 -15.77 11.16 10.70
N ARG A 251 -15.40 10.10 11.40
CA ARG A 251 -14.16 10.05 12.20
C ARG A 251 -12.93 10.15 11.30
N THR A 252 -11.95 10.95 11.70
CA THR A 252 -10.67 11.10 11.00
C THR A 252 -9.57 10.26 11.64
N PHE A 253 -8.64 9.79 10.82
CA PHE A 253 -7.46 9.03 11.22
C PHE A 253 -6.22 9.63 10.55
N THR A 254 -5.13 9.74 11.30
CA THR A 254 -3.84 10.15 10.75
C THR A 254 -2.92 8.93 10.71
N GLY A 255 -2.33 8.65 9.54
CA GLY A 255 -1.40 7.53 9.37
C GLY A 255 -2.10 6.16 9.34
N VAL A 256 -3.19 6.03 8.59
CA VAL A 256 -3.76 4.71 8.29
C VAL A 256 -2.72 3.89 7.56
N ILE A 257 -2.52 2.65 8.03
CA ILE A 257 -1.55 1.69 7.49
C ILE A 257 -2.23 0.46 6.90
N ALA A 258 -3.44 0.15 7.34
CA ALA A 258 -4.24 -0.93 6.79
C ALA A 258 -5.72 -0.72 7.10
N ALA A 259 -6.59 -1.21 6.22
CA ALA A 259 -8.02 -1.29 6.47
C ALA A 259 -8.59 -2.61 5.94
N SER A 260 -9.60 -3.14 6.66
CA SER A 260 -10.43 -4.25 6.23
C SER A 260 -11.90 -3.84 6.24
N ALA A 261 -12.80 -4.74 5.88
CA ALA A 261 -14.23 -4.48 5.99
C ALA A 261 -14.70 -4.17 7.44
N THR A 262 -13.98 -4.67 8.43
CA THR A 262 -14.39 -4.63 9.85
C THR A 262 -13.40 -3.91 10.77
N GLN A 263 -12.23 -3.50 10.27
CA GLN A 263 -11.17 -2.93 11.09
C GLN A 263 -10.41 -1.85 10.33
N ILE A 264 -9.89 -0.86 11.05
CA ILE A 264 -8.96 0.16 10.55
C ILE A 264 -7.75 0.20 11.49
N ALA A 265 -6.55 0.06 10.94
CA ALA A 265 -5.29 0.18 11.67
C ALA A 265 -4.57 1.49 11.28
N TRP A 266 -4.08 2.22 12.27
CA TRP A 266 -3.34 3.46 12.06
C TRP A 266 -2.23 3.62 13.09
N VAL A 267 -1.22 4.38 12.73
CA VAL A 267 -0.10 4.75 13.61
C VAL A 267 -0.21 6.24 13.91
N PRO A 268 -0.59 6.62 15.14
CA PRO A 268 -0.52 8.03 15.54
C PRO A 268 0.91 8.55 15.46
N PRO A 269 1.11 9.87 15.24
CA PRO A 269 2.45 10.44 15.26
C PRO A 269 3.22 10.02 16.51
N CYS A 270 4.40 9.46 16.33
CA CYS A 270 5.25 8.96 17.42
C CYS A 270 6.70 9.36 17.21
N SER A 271 7.50 9.49 18.29
CA SER A 271 8.91 9.85 18.23
C SER A 271 9.87 8.75 18.70
N THR A 272 9.46 7.92 19.66
CA THR A 272 10.36 6.92 20.27
C THR A 272 9.76 5.52 20.40
N ARG A 273 8.47 5.43 20.62
CA ARG A 273 7.74 4.15 20.74
C ARG A 273 6.44 4.26 19.97
N CYS A 274 6.45 3.72 18.79
CA CYS A 274 5.26 3.66 17.97
C CYS A 274 4.28 2.61 18.52
N ARG A 275 2.99 2.87 18.31
CA ARG A 275 1.92 1.95 18.67
C ARG A 275 0.97 1.89 17.50
N VAL A 276 0.59 0.70 17.12
CA VAL A 276 -0.50 0.52 16.17
C VAL A 276 -1.81 0.57 16.95
N GLN A 277 -2.71 1.40 16.51
CA GLN A 277 -4.09 1.39 16.99
C GLN A 277 -4.98 0.71 15.96
N VAL A 278 -5.88 -0.15 16.42
CA VAL A 278 -6.81 -0.85 15.56
C VAL A 278 -8.21 -0.61 16.07
N LEU A 279 -9.05 0.03 15.25
CA LEU A 279 -10.48 0.21 15.54
C LEU A 279 -11.24 -1.00 15.01
N ASN A 280 -11.90 -1.72 15.91
CA ASN A 280 -12.91 -2.69 15.50
C ASN A 280 -14.22 -1.92 15.20
N LEU A 281 -14.68 -1.96 13.96
CA LEU A 281 -15.83 -1.20 13.49
C LEU A 281 -17.15 -1.77 14.03
N ALA A 282 -17.24 -3.06 14.35
CA ALA A 282 -18.45 -3.64 14.91
C ALA A 282 -18.71 -3.14 16.34
N THR A 283 -17.66 -3.11 17.17
CA THR A 283 -17.75 -2.70 18.57
C THR A 283 -17.51 -1.22 18.79
N GLY A 284 -16.86 -0.52 17.86
CA GLY A 284 -16.39 0.86 17.99
C GLY A 284 -15.22 1.03 18.97
N ARG A 285 -14.63 -0.08 19.47
CA ARG A 285 -13.56 -0.04 20.47
C ARG A 285 -12.20 -0.07 19.81
N PRO A 286 -11.27 0.84 20.16
CA PRO A 286 -9.90 0.77 19.72
C PRO A 286 -9.11 -0.23 20.60
N GLN A 287 -8.21 -0.97 19.96
CA GLN A 287 -7.18 -1.78 20.59
C GLN A 287 -5.82 -1.14 20.29
N THR A 288 -4.93 -1.11 21.28
CA THR A 288 -3.57 -0.61 21.10
C THR A 288 -2.58 -1.77 21.16
N VAL A 289 -1.72 -1.87 20.16
CA VAL A 289 -0.61 -2.82 20.08
C VAL A 289 0.70 -2.07 20.16
N GLY A 290 1.53 -2.40 21.16
CA GLY A 290 2.88 -1.85 21.28
C GLY A 290 3.81 -2.45 20.25
N MET A 291 4.62 -1.61 19.59
CA MET A 291 5.67 -2.06 18.69
C MET A 291 7.01 -2.15 19.42
N PRO A 292 7.98 -2.92 18.93
CA PRO A 292 9.33 -2.95 19.46
C PRO A 292 9.95 -1.56 19.56
N ALA A 293 10.86 -1.35 20.51
CA ALA A 293 11.55 -0.07 20.64
C ALA A 293 12.40 0.21 19.39
N ALA A 294 12.52 1.50 19.03
CA ALA A 294 13.26 1.98 17.86
C ALA A 294 12.74 1.46 16.51
N SER A 295 11.51 0.94 16.44
CA SER A 295 10.86 0.58 15.18
C SER A 295 9.77 1.58 14.79
N SER A 296 9.58 1.74 13.48
CA SER A 296 8.42 2.38 12.86
C SER A 296 7.67 1.37 12.01
N VAL A 297 6.39 1.60 11.79
CA VAL A 297 5.58 0.75 10.89
C VAL A 297 5.53 1.39 9.53
N ALA A 298 6.01 0.69 8.51
CA ALA A 298 6.02 1.17 7.12
C ALA A 298 4.73 0.79 6.39
N ASN A 299 4.34 -0.49 6.46
CA ASN A 299 3.14 -1.03 5.81
C ASN A 299 2.45 -2.05 6.71
N ALA A 300 1.18 -2.32 6.42
CA ALA A 300 0.43 -3.38 7.09
C ALA A 300 -0.66 -3.99 6.20
N ALA A 301 -1.09 -5.22 6.50
CA ALA A 301 -2.16 -5.90 5.79
C ALA A 301 -2.95 -6.81 6.74
N PHE A 302 -4.28 -6.67 6.77
CA PHE A 302 -5.15 -7.59 7.50
C PHE A 302 -5.33 -8.91 6.76
N SER A 303 -5.35 -10.03 7.52
CA SER A 303 -5.85 -11.31 7.00
C SER A 303 -7.34 -11.17 6.58
N ALA A 304 -7.80 -12.05 5.71
CA ALA A 304 -9.15 -11.99 5.16
C ALA A 304 -10.25 -12.04 6.24
N ASP A 305 -10.00 -12.76 7.34
CA ASP A 305 -10.89 -12.88 8.51
C ASP A 305 -10.69 -11.74 9.52
N GLY A 306 -9.68 -10.89 9.34
CA GLY A 306 -9.32 -9.82 10.28
C GLY A 306 -8.70 -10.33 11.60
N GLY A 307 -8.41 -11.62 11.72
CA GLY A 307 -7.83 -12.21 12.94
C GLY A 307 -6.34 -11.88 13.13
N LEU A 308 -5.66 -11.55 12.05
CA LEU A 308 -4.24 -11.22 12.02
C LEU A 308 -4.00 -9.90 11.27
N LEU A 309 -3.00 -9.16 11.73
CA LEU A 309 -2.46 -7.99 11.02
C LEU A 309 -0.97 -8.24 10.78
N ALA A 310 -0.57 -8.39 9.52
CA ALA A 310 0.84 -8.39 9.15
C ALA A 310 1.34 -6.94 9.14
N VAL A 311 2.49 -6.68 9.74
CA VAL A 311 3.13 -5.37 9.80
C VAL A 311 4.57 -5.45 9.33
N GLU A 312 4.99 -4.47 8.55
CA GLU A 312 6.37 -4.23 8.20
C GLU A 312 6.96 -3.26 9.23
N LEU A 313 7.90 -3.74 10.02
CA LEU A 313 8.65 -2.92 10.95
C LEU A 313 9.96 -2.48 10.30
N SER A 314 10.21 -1.18 10.31
CA SER A 314 11.47 -0.57 9.91
C SER A 314 12.21 -0.11 11.16
N PHE A 315 13.48 -0.47 11.29
CA PHE A 315 14.30 -0.16 12.45
C PHE A 315 15.29 0.95 12.13
N SER A 316 15.35 1.94 13.02
CA SER A 316 16.38 2.98 12.93
C SER A 316 17.74 2.35 13.13
N ASN A 317 18.57 2.36 12.10
CA ASN A 317 19.94 1.89 12.16
C ASN A 317 20.87 3.05 11.76
N ASN A 318 21.96 3.21 12.51
CA ASN A 318 23.06 4.12 12.16
C ASN A 318 24.05 3.47 11.17
N SER A 319 23.58 2.57 10.33
CA SER A 319 24.45 1.94 9.34
C SER A 319 24.96 2.97 8.34
N ALA A 320 26.25 2.92 8.07
CA ALA A 320 26.92 3.83 7.14
C ALA A 320 26.32 3.75 5.71
N ASP A 321 25.66 2.66 5.38
CA ASP A 321 25.10 2.37 4.06
C ASP A 321 23.68 2.91 3.84
N GLY A 322 23.08 3.54 4.86
CA GLY A 322 21.73 4.12 4.78
C GLY A 322 20.58 3.11 4.61
N ALA A 323 20.89 1.82 4.46
CA ALA A 323 19.87 0.78 4.37
C ALA A 323 19.29 0.50 5.76
N GLN A 324 17.98 0.71 5.92
CA GLN A 324 17.27 0.38 7.15
C GLN A 324 16.89 -1.10 7.15
N PRO A 325 17.12 -1.87 8.23
CA PRO A 325 16.60 -3.20 8.33
C PRO A 325 15.07 -3.16 8.51
N VAL A 326 14.40 -4.10 7.89
CA VAL A 326 12.97 -4.33 8.05
C VAL A 326 12.71 -5.77 8.45
N GLU A 327 11.59 -5.99 9.13
CA GLU A 327 11.10 -7.30 9.53
C GLU A 327 9.59 -7.35 9.37
N LEU A 328 9.08 -8.51 8.96
CA LEU A 328 7.66 -8.77 8.97
C LEU A 328 7.26 -9.42 10.30
N GLU A 329 6.27 -8.84 10.95
CA GLU A 329 5.66 -9.39 12.14
C GLU A 329 4.16 -9.58 11.98
N LEU A 330 3.59 -10.54 12.70
CA LEU A 330 2.16 -10.72 12.82
C LEU A 330 1.67 -10.26 14.19
N VAL A 331 0.61 -9.46 14.17
CA VAL A 331 -0.18 -9.12 15.34
C VAL A 331 -1.42 -10.02 15.37
N SER A 332 -1.59 -10.79 16.44
CA SER A 332 -2.85 -11.46 16.73
C SER A 332 -3.86 -10.45 17.24
N MET A 333 -4.97 -10.25 16.52
CA MET A 333 -5.99 -9.29 16.93
C MET A 333 -6.76 -9.70 18.17
N ALA A 334 -6.77 -11.01 18.50
CA ALA A 334 -7.40 -11.52 19.71
C ALA A 334 -6.59 -11.21 20.98
N THR A 335 -5.26 -11.23 20.88
CA THR A 335 -4.36 -11.15 22.06
C THR A 335 -3.46 -9.91 22.04
N GLY A 336 -3.30 -9.23 20.92
CA GLY A 336 -2.31 -8.16 20.71
C GLY A 336 -0.86 -8.66 20.67
N ARG A 337 -0.65 -9.99 20.62
CA ARG A 337 0.69 -10.57 20.61
C ARG A 337 1.34 -10.41 19.23
N LEU A 338 2.60 -9.99 19.23
CA LEU A 338 3.48 -9.97 18.08
C LEU A 338 4.18 -11.32 17.91
N THR A 339 4.37 -11.74 16.67
CA THR A 339 5.13 -12.93 16.30
C THR A 339 5.91 -12.62 15.03
N ALA A 340 7.24 -12.71 15.11
CA ALA A 340 8.09 -12.50 13.95
C ALA A 340 7.83 -13.56 12.87
N VAL A 341 7.78 -13.11 11.62
CA VAL A 341 7.79 -14.02 10.47
C VAL A 341 9.23 -14.49 10.26
N PRO A 342 9.50 -15.80 10.28
CA PRO A 342 10.88 -16.31 10.23
C PRO A 342 11.63 -15.78 9.01
N GLN A 343 12.93 -15.48 9.16
CA GLN A 343 13.84 -15.14 8.06
C GLN A 343 13.46 -13.88 7.26
N THR A 344 12.61 -13.00 7.79
CA THR A 344 12.22 -11.75 7.10
C THR A 344 13.02 -10.52 7.56
N TRP A 345 14.07 -10.71 8.34
CA TRP A 345 15.00 -9.63 8.67
C TRP A 345 15.90 -9.33 7.47
N VAL A 346 15.53 -8.31 6.72
CA VAL A 346 16.18 -7.94 5.46
C VAL A 346 16.36 -6.43 5.36
N SER A 347 17.12 -5.97 4.36
CA SER A 347 17.17 -4.55 4.04
C SER A 347 15.81 -4.04 3.52
N SER A 348 15.45 -2.81 3.83
CA SER A 348 14.24 -2.15 3.31
C SER A 348 14.19 -2.12 1.77
N SER A 349 15.36 -2.09 1.12
CA SER A 349 15.44 -2.19 -0.33
C SER A 349 15.17 -3.60 -0.88
N ALA A 350 15.25 -4.64 -0.04
CA ALA A 350 14.99 -6.00 -0.44
C ALA A 350 13.51 -6.39 -0.33
N LEU A 351 12.75 -5.83 0.59
CA LEU A 351 11.31 -6.09 0.71
C LEU A 351 10.54 -5.19 -0.27
N VAL A 352 10.08 -5.76 -1.38
CA VAL A 352 9.31 -5.03 -2.41
C VAL A 352 7.85 -4.85 -1.99
N GLY A 353 7.27 -5.87 -1.36
CA GLY A 353 5.91 -5.82 -0.88
C GLY A 353 5.47 -7.14 -0.25
N PHE A 354 4.35 -7.11 0.45
CA PHE A 354 3.75 -8.29 1.04
C PHE A 354 2.22 -8.18 1.09
N GLY A 355 1.57 -9.31 1.30
CA GLY A 355 0.12 -9.37 1.45
C GLY A 355 -0.36 -10.80 1.70
N TRP A 356 -1.66 -10.96 1.92
CA TRP A 356 -2.25 -12.26 2.18
C TRP A 356 -2.62 -12.95 0.87
N ALA A 357 -2.28 -14.23 0.80
CA ALA A 357 -2.69 -15.10 -0.30
C ALA A 357 -4.21 -15.22 -0.42
N ALA A 358 -4.67 -15.72 -1.55
CA ALA A 358 -6.06 -16.13 -1.71
C ALA A 358 -6.44 -17.14 -0.62
N GLY A 359 -7.55 -16.88 0.07
CA GLY A 359 -7.96 -17.67 1.25
C GLY A 359 -7.48 -17.10 2.58
N GLY A 360 -6.47 -16.21 2.60
CA GLY A 360 -6.04 -15.50 3.81
C GLY A 360 -5.26 -16.34 4.82
N ASP A 361 -4.88 -17.57 4.47
CA ASP A 361 -4.19 -18.53 5.34
C ASP A 361 -2.66 -18.44 5.28
N SER A 362 -2.12 -17.69 4.34
CA SER A 362 -0.67 -17.56 4.12
C SER A 362 -0.32 -16.11 3.79
N LEU A 363 0.73 -15.61 4.42
CA LEU A 363 1.37 -14.36 4.05
C LEU A 363 2.33 -14.62 2.89
N VAL A 364 2.34 -13.74 1.90
CA VAL A 364 3.27 -13.78 0.77
C VAL A 364 4.07 -12.49 0.76
N ALA A 365 5.37 -12.57 0.54
CA ALA A 365 6.25 -11.43 0.38
C ALA A 365 7.12 -11.59 -0.86
N GLU A 366 7.41 -10.48 -1.54
CA GLU A 366 8.38 -10.38 -2.62
C GLU A 366 9.65 -9.74 -2.10
N LEU A 367 10.76 -10.44 -2.30
CA LEU A 367 12.08 -10.05 -1.83
C LEU A 367 13.02 -9.93 -3.02
N ALA A 368 13.50 -8.70 -3.30
CA ALA A 368 14.44 -8.41 -4.37
C ALA A 368 15.84 -8.26 -3.79
N PHE A 369 16.72 -9.20 -4.08
CA PHE A 369 18.12 -9.16 -3.75
C PHE A 369 18.97 -8.79 -4.97
N THR A 370 20.23 -8.46 -4.78
CA THR A 370 21.13 -8.01 -5.86
C THR A 370 21.19 -9.00 -7.02
N THR A 371 21.16 -10.32 -6.75
CA THR A 371 21.34 -11.36 -7.75
C THR A 371 20.07 -12.10 -8.14
N LYS A 372 19.00 -11.99 -7.33
CA LYS A 372 17.77 -12.73 -7.57
C LYS A 372 16.56 -12.08 -6.88
N VAL A 373 15.39 -12.42 -7.37
CA VAL A 373 14.12 -12.13 -6.70
C VAL A 373 13.55 -13.44 -6.15
N GLN A 374 13.08 -13.40 -4.92
CA GLN A 374 12.46 -14.52 -4.24
C GLN A 374 11.05 -14.17 -3.84
N LEU A 375 10.14 -15.12 -3.96
CA LEU A 375 8.86 -15.09 -3.30
C LEU A 375 8.95 -15.93 -2.03
N ALA A 376 8.57 -15.35 -0.92
CA ALA A 376 8.42 -16.04 0.34
C ALA A 376 6.94 -16.26 0.63
N SER A 377 6.56 -17.44 1.08
CA SER A 377 5.22 -17.69 1.62
C SER A 377 5.35 -18.30 3.00
N TRP A 378 4.55 -17.80 3.93
CA TRP A 378 4.56 -18.28 5.30
C TRP A 378 3.14 -18.47 5.81
N ARG A 379 2.90 -19.64 6.40
CA ARG A 379 1.65 -19.93 7.10
C ARG A 379 1.84 -19.65 8.60
N PRO A 380 0.95 -18.89 9.25
CA PRO A 380 1.02 -18.63 10.67
C PRO A 380 1.26 -19.91 11.49
N GLY A 381 2.27 -19.87 12.37
CA GLY A 381 2.71 -21.02 13.16
C GLY A 381 3.73 -21.95 12.50
N ALA A 382 4.01 -21.80 11.21
CA ALA A 382 5.10 -22.52 10.57
C ALA A 382 6.47 -22.00 11.05
N SER A 383 7.43 -22.90 11.26
CA SER A 383 8.80 -22.54 11.67
C SER A 383 9.68 -22.09 10.50
N ARG A 384 9.21 -22.19 9.26
CA ARG A 384 10.00 -21.95 8.04
C ARG A 384 9.14 -21.30 6.98
N LEU A 385 9.82 -20.50 6.12
CA LEU A 385 9.25 -19.99 4.87
C LEU A 385 9.25 -21.06 3.77
N ALA A 386 8.28 -20.98 2.88
CA ALA A 386 8.37 -21.58 1.56
C ALA A 386 8.94 -20.54 0.59
N ILE A 387 9.99 -20.88 -0.14
CA ILE A 387 10.69 -19.96 -1.05
C ILE A 387 10.56 -20.44 -2.49
N ALA A 388 10.21 -19.53 -3.38
CA ALA A 388 10.31 -19.71 -4.82
C ALA A 388 11.23 -18.64 -5.42
N VAL A 389 12.23 -19.05 -6.19
CA VAL A 389 13.16 -18.14 -6.87
C VAL A 389 12.56 -17.76 -8.22
N LEU A 390 12.44 -16.47 -8.50
CA LEU A 390 12.00 -15.99 -9.80
C LEU A 390 13.15 -16.11 -10.80
N ARG A 391 12.83 -16.61 -11.99
CA ARG A 391 13.81 -16.71 -13.07
C ARG A 391 14.22 -15.32 -13.57
N PRO A 392 15.48 -15.13 -14.01
CA PRO A 392 15.88 -13.90 -14.68
C PRO A 392 14.92 -13.55 -15.83
N GLY A 393 14.54 -12.28 -15.93
CA GLY A 393 13.56 -11.81 -16.93
C GLY A 393 12.12 -11.70 -16.42
N HIS A 394 11.82 -12.19 -15.22
CA HIS A 394 10.61 -11.79 -14.50
C HIS A 394 10.97 -10.53 -13.71
N SER A 395 10.47 -9.40 -14.16
CA SER A 395 10.67 -8.14 -13.42
C SER A 395 9.99 -8.24 -12.05
N PRO A 396 10.65 -7.82 -10.97
CA PRO A 396 10.02 -7.65 -9.66
C PRO A 396 8.72 -6.84 -9.75
N ASP A 397 8.72 -5.80 -10.58
CA ASP A 397 7.57 -4.91 -10.77
C ASP A 397 6.37 -5.57 -11.48
N SER A 398 6.50 -6.80 -11.92
CA SER A 398 5.44 -7.50 -12.66
C SER A 398 4.53 -8.35 -11.79
N LEU A 399 4.96 -8.76 -10.60
CA LEU A 399 4.11 -9.53 -9.69
C LEU A 399 3.23 -8.61 -8.86
N VAL A 400 2.01 -9.06 -8.61
CA VAL A 400 1.06 -8.33 -7.79
C VAL A 400 0.80 -9.12 -6.53
N ILE A 401 1.29 -8.59 -5.41
CA ILE A 401 1.05 -9.11 -4.07
C ILE A 401 0.04 -8.18 -3.42
N GLY A 402 -1.09 -8.72 -2.96
CA GLY A 402 -2.18 -7.93 -2.42
C GLY A 402 -1.80 -7.24 -1.11
N GLN A 403 -2.06 -5.94 -1.03
CA GLN A 403 -2.17 -5.18 0.20
C GLN A 403 -3.61 -5.11 0.65
#